data_28a597d9ffc431b93a951ff9c4554988
#
_entry.id   28a597d9ffc431b93a951ff9c4554988
#
_cell.length_a   1.000
_cell.length_b   1.000
_cell.length_c   1.000
_cell.angle_alpha   90.00
_cell.angle_beta   90.00
_cell.angle_gamma   90.00
#
_symmetry.space_group_name_H-M   'P 1'
#
loop_
_entity.id
_entity.type
_entity.pdbx_description
1 polymer ?
#
loop_
_entity_poly.entity_id
_entity_poly.type
_entity_poly.pdbx_seq_one_letter_code
_entity_poly.pdbx_strand_id
1 'polypeptide(L)'
;MAFDIEFEPLTINELPDFAAQRKKDGWRFVQILAATTDEGIDLIYSFMKDGLLVNHKIKDVQKNDVVPSISDSFLEAFVFENEIHELFGVQIEGIAIDFQGEFYGVAVDEPMTVITPEQKAAREKARKAEAAKAAKEAAAKAQAEGQGSAAQADAAPADKAAADAALEEKLAGMDPEKAAKLRAAMEAKAKREAAQTAGKEGE
;
A
#
# COMPACT_ATOMS: atom_id res chain seq x y z
N MET A 1 4.24 -20.90 -7.25
CA MET A 1 4.77 -20.55 -5.92
C MET A 1 4.62 -19.04 -5.78
N ALA A 2 3.93 -18.55 -4.78
CA ALA A 2 3.93 -17.13 -4.44
C ALA A 2 5.16 -16.90 -3.57
N PHE A 3 5.99 -15.92 -3.91
CA PHE A 3 7.08 -15.48 -3.05
C PHE A 3 6.50 -14.41 -2.12
N ASP A 4 6.62 -14.61 -0.83
CA ASP A 4 6.36 -13.54 0.14
C ASP A 4 7.50 -12.54 0.02
N ILE A 5 7.20 -11.36 -0.50
CA ILE A 5 8.15 -10.26 -0.63
C ILE A 5 7.89 -9.33 0.55
N GLU A 6 8.80 -9.32 1.50
CA GLU A 6 8.78 -8.38 2.61
C GLU A 6 9.67 -7.18 2.28
N PHE A 7 9.18 -5.99 2.63
CA PHE A 7 9.94 -4.75 2.53
C PHE A 7 10.24 -4.26 3.94
N GLU A 8 11.50 -4.30 4.32
CA GLU A 8 11.97 -3.72 5.57
C GLU A 8 12.18 -2.21 5.39
N PRO A 9 11.70 -1.36 6.31
CA PRO A 9 11.93 0.07 6.23
C PRO A 9 13.40 0.40 6.46
N LEU A 10 13.90 1.40 5.72
CA LEU A 10 15.24 1.95 5.85
C LEU A 10 15.14 3.48 5.71
N THR A 11 16.01 4.21 6.41
CA THR A 11 16.10 5.66 6.29
C THR A 11 17.35 6.07 5.51
N ILE A 12 17.32 7.28 4.92
CA ILE A 12 18.47 7.84 4.18
C ILE A 12 19.72 7.89 5.06
N ASN A 13 19.57 8.32 6.32
CA ASN A 13 20.71 8.50 7.23
C ASN A 13 21.36 7.18 7.66
N GLU A 14 20.61 6.10 7.70
CA GLU A 14 21.10 4.77 8.07
C GLU A 14 21.79 4.04 6.91
N LEU A 15 21.55 4.49 5.67
CA LEU A 15 21.95 3.78 4.46
C LEU A 15 23.44 3.45 4.38
N PRO A 16 24.40 4.37 4.66
CA PRO A 16 25.83 4.05 4.57
C PRO A 16 26.28 2.97 5.56
N ASP A 17 25.88 3.11 6.82
CA ASP A 17 26.24 2.15 7.88
C ASP A 17 25.59 0.80 7.63
N PHE A 18 24.33 0.82 7.17
CA PHE A 18 23.59 -0.36 6.77
C PHE A 18 24.31 -1.11 5.62
N ALA A 19 24.73 -0.40 4.56
CA ALA A 19 25.40 -1.01 3.43
C ALA A 19 26.76 -1.60 3.85
N ALA A 20 27.54 -0.87 4.65
CA ALA A 20 28.81 -1.35 5.19
C ALA A 20 28.63 -2.62 6.03
N GLN A 21 27.58 -2.67 6.88
CA GLN A 21 27.27 -3.85 7.67
C GLN A 21 26.84 -5.03 6.79
N ARG A 22 25.99 -4.81 5.79
CA ARG A 22 25.60 -5.87 4.83
C ARG A 22 26.79 -6.45 4.09
N LYS A 23 27.74 -5.60 3.67
CA LYS A 23 29.00 -6.05 3.04
C LYS A 23 29.82 -6.91 3.96
N LYS A 24 30.02 -6.47 5.21
CA LYS A 24 30.76 -7.19 6.25
C LYS A 24 30.14 -8.55 6.57
N ASP A 25 28.82 -8.62 6.60
CA ASP A 25 28.04 -9.84 6.88
C ASP A 25 27.97 -10.79 5.69
N GLY A 26 28.60 -10.44 4.55
CA GLY A 26 28.67 -11.27 3.35
C GLY A 26 27.39 -11.31 2.52
N TRP A 27 26.55 -10.28 2.63
CA TRP A 27 25.42 -10.09 1.71
C TRP A 27 25.92 -9.66 0.34
N ARG A 28 25.27 -10.16 -0.70
CA ARG A 28 25.48 -9.72 -2.06
C ARG A 28 24.44 -8.65 -2.39
N PHE A 29 24.90 -7.53 -2.92
CA PHE A 29 24.03 -6.53 -3.53
C PHE A 29 23.41 -7.08 -4.82
N VAL A 30 22.14 -6.78 -5.08
CA VAL A 30 21.40 -7.25 -6.26
C VAL A 30 21.04 -6.07 -7.16
N GLN A 31 20.31 -5.07 -6.61
CA GLN A 31 19.86 -3.91 -7.37
C GLN A 31 19.38 -2.79 -6.45
N ILE A 32 19.24 -1.60 -7.02
CA ILE A 32 18.39 -0.53 -6.49
C ILE A 32 17.29 -0.28 -7.51
N LEU A 33 16.04 -0.23 -7.05
CA LEU A 33 14.89 0.13 -7.87
C LEU A 33 14.32 1.45 -7.37
N ALA A 34 14.10 2.42 -8.27
CA ALA A 34 13.35 3.62 -7.98
C ALA A 34 11.91 3.50 -8.50
N ALA A 35 10.96 3.99 -7.74
CA ALA A 35 9.55 4.00 -8.13
C ALA A 35 8.91 5.34 -7.78
N THR A 36 8.40 6.05 -8.77
CA THR A 36 7.67 7.30 -8.56
C THR A 36 6.30 7.01 -7.93
N THR A 37 6.01 7.66 -6.80
CA THR A 37 4.73 7.60 -6.07
C THR A 37 4.01 8.94 -6.15
N ASP A 38 2.85 9.05 -5.50
CA ASP A 38 2.14 10.34 -5.37
C ASP A 38 2.81 11.27 -4.34
N GLU A 39 3.64 10.73 -3.46
CA GLU A 39 4.25 11.41 -2.31
C GLU A 39 5.74 11.72 -2.54
N GLY A 40 6.40 11.00 -3.45
CA GLY A 40 7.82 11.16 -3.75
C GLY A 40 8.37 9.99 -4.55
N ILE A 41 9.64 9.67 -4.36
CA ILE A 41 10.30 8.55 -5.01
C ILE A 41 10.65 7.52 -3.93
N ASP A 42 10.18 6.29 -4.10
CA ASP A 42 10.58 5.17 -3.26
C ASP A 42 11.84 4.52 -3.82
N LEU A 43 12.87 4.33 -2.98
CA LEU A 43 14.08 3.61 -3.33
C LEU A 43 14.07 2.23 -2.64
N ILE A 44 14.28 1.18 -3.41
CA ILE A 44 14.25 -0.20 -2.93
C ILE A 44 15.61 -0.84 -3.18
N TYR A 45 16.33 -1.11 -2.10
CA TYR A 45 17.64 -1.76 -2.10
C TYR A 45 17.47 -3.26 -1.86
N SER A 46 17.91 -4.08 -2.80
CA SER A 46 17.77 -5.54 -2.74
C SER A 46 19.12 -6.21 -2.46
N PHE A 47 19.14 -7.07 -1.44
CA PHE A 47 20.33 -7.85 -1.06
C PHE A 47 19.99 -9.34 -0.98
N MET A 48 20.97 -10.18 -1.26
CA MET A 48 20.82 -11.64 -1.23
C MET A 48 21.93 -12.29 -0.41
N LYS A 49 21.54 -13.26 0.42
CA LYS A 49 22.45 -14.16 1.14
C LYS A 49 21.80 -15.52 1.32
N ASP A 50 22.55 -16.59 1.11
CA ASP A 50 22.12 -17.99 1.32
C ASP A 50 20.78 -18.35 0.65
N GLY A 51 20.51 -17.75 -0.52
CA GLY A 51 19.27 -17.94 -1.28
C GLY A 51 18.08 -17.08 -0.80
N LEU A 52 18.25 -16.31 0.28
CA LEU A 52 17.25 -15.37 0.78
C LEU A 52 17.45 -14.00 0.13
N LEU A 53 16.40 -13.46 -0.50
CA LEU A 53 16.33 -12.09 -1.01
C LEU A 53 15.56 -11.22 -0.02
N VAL A 54 16.19 -10.13 0.40
CA VAL A 54 15.59 -9.13 1.29
C VAL A 54 15.59 -7.77 0.61
N ASN A 55 14.48 -7.05 0.70
CA ASN A 55 14.31 -5.73 0.13
C ASN A 55 14.16 -4.69 1.25
N HIS A 56 14.95 -3.63 1.17
CA HIS A 56 14.89 -2.51 2.10
C HIS A 56 14.38 -1.28 1.37
N LYS A 57 13.42 -0.59 1.97
CA LYS A 57 12.70 0.48 1.30
C LYS A 57 12.89 1.82 2.02
N ILE A 58 13.43 2.78 1.31
CA ILE A 58 13.42 4.20 1.67
C ILE A 58 12.22 4.82 0.96
N LYS A 59 11.29 5.40 1.72
CA LYS A 59 10.05 5.98 1.17
C LYS A 59 10.18 7.47 0.97
N ASP A 60 9.41 7.96 0.00
CA ASP A 60 9.04 9.36 -0.16
C ASP A 60 10.24 10.31 -0.29
N VAL A 61 11.33 9.86 -0.93
CA VAL A 61 12.51 10.69 -1.21
C VAL A 61 12.07 11.88 -2.04
N GLN A 62 12.37 13.07 -1.54
CA GLN A 62 12.02 14.33 -2.19
C GLN A 62 13.18 14.83 -3.07
N LYS A 63 12.88 15.75 -3.99
CA LYS A 63 13.87 16.32 -4.91
C LYS A 63 15.05 17.02 -4.21
N ASN A 64 14.83 17.51 -2.98
CA ASN A 64 15.86 18.20 -2.20
C ASN A 64 16.58 17.28 -1.21
N ASP A 65 16.16 16.03 -1.11
CA ASP A 65 16.84 15.06 -0.26
C ASP A 65 18.11 14.58 -0.94
N VAL A 66 19.17 14.49 -0.17
CA VAL A 66 20.45 13.97 -0.63
C VAL A 66 20.63 12.57 -0.10
N VAL A 67 20.74 11.60 -1.00
CA VAL A 67 20.91 10.19 -0.68
C VAL A 67 22.40 9.85 -0.78
N PRO A 68 23.03 9.33 0.28
CA PRO A 68 24.42 8.90 0.21
C PRO A 68 24.54 7.65 -0.65
N SER A 69 25.58 7.59 -1.48
CA SER A 69 25.91 6.42 -2.30
C SER A 69 26.34 5.23 -1.42
N ILE A 70 26.06 4.02 -1.90
CA ILE A 70 26.57 2.78 -1.32
C ILE A 70 27.70 2.16 -2.16
N SER A 71 28.18 2.85 -3.21
CA SER A 71 29.19 2.34 -4.13
C SER A 71 30.56 2.13 -3.48
N ASP A 72 30.85 2.76 -2.34
CA ASP A 72 32.03 2.46 -1.51
C ASP A 72 31.98 1.03 -0.94
N SER A 73 30.81 0.56 -0.57
CA SER A 73 30.60 -0.79 -0.06
C SER A 73 30.34 -1.80 -1.18
N PHE A 74 29.53 -1.42 -2.18
CA PHE A 74 29.13 -2.24 -3.31
C PHE A 74 29.37 -1.46 -4.61
N LEU A 75 30.55 -1.60 -5.18
CA LEU A 75 30.94 -0.82 -6.35
C LEU A 75 29.91 -0.88 -7.48
N GLU A 76 29.31 -2.05 -7.69
CA GLU A 76 28.28 -2.30 -8.71
C GLU A 76 27.01 -1.43 -8.55
N ALA A 77 26.81 -0.82 -7.38
CA ALA A 77 25.68 0.08 -7.14
C ALA A 77 25.75 1.35 -8.00
N PHE A 78 26.98 1.80 -8.42
CA PHE A 78 27.12 3.01 -9.23
C PHE A 78 26.25 3.02 -10.49
N VAL A 79 26.01 1.86 -11.09
CA VAL A 79 25.17 1.74 -12.30
C VAL A 79 23.74 2.18 -12.01
N PHE A 80 23.16 1.65 -10.94
CA PHE A 80 21.79 1.98 -10.53
C PHE A 80 21.68 3.41 -9.98
N GLU A 81 22.69 3.86 -9.28
CA GLU A 81 22.75 5.21 -8.71
C GLU A 81 22.78 6.28 -9.80
N ASN A 82 23.60 6.11 -10.84
CA ASN A 82 23.59 7.00 -12.00
C ASN A 82 22.26 6.95 -12.77
N GLU A 83 21.69 5.76 -12.94
CA GLU A 83 20.37 5.59 -13.56
C GLU A 83 19.30 6.37 -12.78
N ILE A 84 19.27 6.21 -11.46
CA ILE A 84 18.28 6.85 -10.59
C ILE A 84 18.49 8.38 -10.59
N HIS A 85 19.72 8.83 -10.54
CA HIS A 85 20.07 10.24 -10.60
C HIS A 85 19.54 10.88 -11.90
N GLU A 86 19.83 10.27 -13.05
CA GLU A 86 19.47 10.83 -14.35
C GLU A 86 17.98 10.66 -14.69
N LEU A 87 17.40 9.48 -14.44
CA LEU A 87 16.03 9.19 -14.88
C LEU A 87 14.97 9.68 -13.90
N PHE A 88 15.27 9.76 -12.61
CA PHE A 88 14.34 10.13 -11.55
C PHE A 88 14.68 11.47 -10.86
N GLY A 89 15.83 12.08 -11.14
CA GLY A 89 16.24 13.35 -10.54
C GLY A 89 16.56 13.26 -9.05
N VAL A 90 16.84 12.07 -8.51
CA VAL A 90 17.28 11.89 -7.12
C VAL A 90 18.72 12.39 -6.98
N GLN A 91 18.97 13.22 -5.97
CA GLN A 91 20.32 13.68 -5.68
C GLN A 91 21.08 12.59 -4.90
N ILE A 92 22.15 12.03 -5.51
CA ILE A 92 22.97 11.01 -4.88
C ILE A 92 24.40 11.55 -4.76
N GLU A 93 24.94 11.56 -3.55
CA GLU A 93 26.30 12.02 -3.29
C GLU A 93 27.28 10.88 -3.05
N GLY A 94 28.51 11.03 -3.55
CA GLY A 94 29.59 10.09 -3.30
C GLY A 94 29.60 8.86 -4.20
N ILE A 95 28.99 8.93 -5.38
CA ILE A 95 29.02 7.84 -6.36
C ILE A 95 30.48 7.62 -6.80
N ALA A 96 30.99 6.39 -6.66
CA ALA A 96 32.39 6.07 -6.97
C ALA A 96 32.76 6.29 -8.45
N ILE A 97 31.81 6.07 -9.36
CA ILE A 97 31.92 6.36 -10.79
C ILE A 97 30.69 7.17 -11.18
N ASP A 98 30.83 8.49 -11.13
CA ASP A 98 29.75 9.45 -11.38
C ASP A 98 29.80 9.94 -12.82
N PHE A 99 28.71 9.76 -13.57
CA PHE A 99 28.55 10.24 -14.94
C PHE A 99 27.90 11.64 -15.01
N GLN A 100 27.61 12.26 -13.88
CA GLN A 100 27.08 13.62 -13.77
C GLN A 100 25.78 13.86 -14.59
N GLY A 101 24.92 12.84 -14.65
CA GLY A 101 23.67 12.90 -15.42
C GLY A 101 23.81 12.62 -16.91
N GLU A 102 24.97 12.13 -17.36
CA GLU A 102 25.23 11.76 -18.76
C GLU A 102 25.41 10.23 -18.94
N PHE A 103 24.74 9.43 -18.09
CA PHE A 103 24.82 7.97 -18.16
C PHE A 103 23.98 7.40 -19.32
N TYR A 104 22.82 8.00 -19.55
CA TYR A 104 21.97 7.71 -20.71
C TYR A 104 21.89 8.94 -21.63
N GLY A 105 21.71 8.93 -22.81
CA GLY A 105 21.43 10.06 -23.68
C GLY A 105 19.93 10.35 -23.73
N VAL A 106 19.36 10.90 -22.68
CA VAL A 106 17.93 11.17 -22.59
C VAL A 106 17.52 12.44 -23.33
N ALA A 107 16.35 12.43 -23.97
CA ALA A 107 15.83 13.58 -24.70
C ALA A 107 15.09 14.59 -23.80
N VAL A 108 14.73 14.18 -22.60
CA VAL A 108 13.99 14.98 -21.60
C VAL A 108 14.61 14.72 -20.24
N ASP A 109 14.80 15.74 -19.44
CA ASP A 109 15.32 15.62 -18.09
C ASP A 109 14.32 14.83 -17.22
N GLU A 110 14.84 13.94 -16.34
CA GLU A 110 14.10 13.16 -15.36
C GLU A 110 12.86 12.45 -15.97
N PRO A 111 12.99 11.68 -17.05
CA PRO A 111 11.84 11.16 -17.82
C PRO A 111 10.91 10.25 -17.02
N MET A 112 11.39 9.65 -15.94
CA MET A 112 10.61 8.72 -15.10
C MET A 112 9.78 9.44 -14.02
N THR A 113 9.91 10.78 -13.90
CA THR A 113 9.07 11.60 -13.02
C THR A 113 7.81 12.12 -13.71
N VAL A 114 7.78 12.11 -15.04
CA VAL A 114 6.63 12.57 -15.83
C VAL A 114 5.53 11.52 -15.82
N ILE A 115 4.53 11.72 -14.97
CA ILE A 115 3.34 10.86 -14.93
C ILE A 115 2.32 11.39 -15.96
N THR A 116 2.01 10.60 -16.96
CA THR A 116 0.97 10.97 -17.92
C THR A 116 -0.42 10.98 -17.27
N PRO A 117 -1.39 11.77 -17.76
CA PRO A 117 -2.76 11.78 -17.23
C PRO A 117 -3.40 10.38 -17.18
N GLU A 118 -3.09 9.54 -18.17
CA GLU A 118 -3.57 8.15 -18.24
C GLU A 118 -2.97 7.27 -17.13
N GLN A 119 -1.68 7.41 -16.88
CA GLN A 119 -1.00 6.71 -15.78
C GLN A 119 -1.52 7.16 -14.42
N LYS A 120 -1.79 8.47 -14.24
CA LYS A 120 -2.38 9.01 -13.02
C LYS A 120 -3.78 8.44 -12.79
N ALA A 121 -4.62 8.39 -13.82
CA ALA A 121 -5.95 7.79 -13.73
C ALA A 121 -5.90 6.29 -13.43
N ALA A 122 -4.96 5.55 -14.04
CA ALA A 122 -4.75 4.13 -13.79
C ALA A 122 -4.30 3.86 -12.35
N ARG A 123 -3.34 4.65 -11.82
CA ARG A 123 -2.88 4.56 -10.42
C ARG A 123 -4.01 4.86 -9.42
N GLU A 124 -4.80 5.91 -9.67
CA GLU A 124 -5.94 6.23 -8.80
C GLU A 124 -6.98 5.11 -8.78
N LYS A 125 -7.26 4.51 -9.94
CA LYS A 125 -8.17 3.34 -10.04
C LYS A 125 -7.60 2.13 -9.30
N ALA A 126 -6.31 1.84 -9.43
CA ALA A 126 -5.63 0.76 -8.72
C ALA A 126 -5.68 0.98 -7.19
N ARG A 127 -5.36 2.20 -6.70
CA ARG A 127 -5.43 2.56 -5.28
C ARG A 127 -6.84 2.41 -4.70
N LYS A 128 -7.86 2.82 -5.44
CA LYS A 128 -9.28 2.64 -5.03
C LYS A 128 -9.65 1.16 -4.95
N ALA A 129 -9.17 0.34 -5.89
CA ALA A 129 -9.43 -1.11 -5.89
C ALA A 129 -8.72 -1.81 -4.73
N GLU A 130 -7.49 -1.43 -4.45
CA GLU A 130 -6.69 -1.99 -3.33
C GLU A 130 -7.27 -1.58 -1.98
N ALA A 131 -7.64 -0.31 -1.80
CA ALA A 131 -8.33 0.17 -0.59
C ALA A 131 -9.67 -0.55 -0.37
N ALA A 132 -10.43 -0.81 -1.44
CA ALA A 132 -11.67 -1.58 -1.35
C ALA A 132 -11.43 -3.05 -1.00
N LYS A 133 -10.33 -3.65 -1.47
CA LYS A 133 -9.93 -5.01 -1.13
C LYS A 133 -9.47 -5.10 0.33
N ALA A 134 -8.62 -4.19 0.78
CA ALA A 134 -8.17 -4.10 2.16
C ALA A 134 -9.34 -3.88 3.14
N ALA A 135 -10.30 -3.01 2.80
CA ALA A 135 -11.49 -2.81 3.59
C ALA A 135 -12.38 -4.07 3.70
N LYS A 136 -12.49 -4.85 2.61
CA LYS A 136 -13.19 -6.13 2.62
C LYS A 136 -12.51 -7.19 3.47
N GLU A 137 -11.18 -7.27 3.38
CA GLU A 137 -10.37 -8.21 4.18
C GLU A 137 -10.43 -7.85 5.68
N ALA A 138 -10.33 -6.56 6.01
CA ALA A 138 -10.48 -6.09 7.39
C ALA A 138 -11.88 -6.38 7.96
N ALA A 139 -12.94 -6.19 7.17
CA ALA A 139 -14.30 -6.51 7.56
C ALA A 139 -14.50 -8.03 7.73
N ALA A 140 -13.92 -8.86 6.86
CA ALA A 140 -13.98 -10.31 6.97
C ALA A 140 -13.21 -10.82 8.22
N LYS A 141 -12.06 -10.21 8.53
CA LYS A 141 -11.27 -10.55 9.71
C LYS A 141 -12.00 -10.18 11.01
N ALA A 142 -12.63 -9.00 11.06
CA ALA A 142 -13.44 -8.58 12.20
C ALA A 142 -14.67 -9.48 12.42
N GLN A 143 -15.27 -10.02 11.34
CA GLN A 143 -16.37 -10.98 11.46
C GLN A 143 -15.90 -12.37 11.92
N ALA A 144 -14.68 -12.78 11.58
CA ALA A 144 -14.11 -14.05 12.03
C ALA A 144 -13.70 -14.02 13.51
N GLU A 145 -13.19 -12.89 13.99
CA GLU A 145 -12.83 -12.71 15.41
C GLU A 145 -14.04 -12.52 16.32
N GLY A 146 -15.19 -12.05 15.77
CA GLY A 146 -16.47 -11.90 16.52
C GLY A 146 -17.21 -13.22 16.77
N GLN A 147 -16.86 -14.32 16.09
CA GLN A 147 -17.56 -15.62 16.25
C GLN A 147 -16.90 -16.58 17.26
N GLY A 148 -15.79 -16.17 17.89
CA GLY A 148 -15.03 -17.01 18.84
C GLY A 148 -15.44 -16.91 20.32
N SER A 149 -16.42 -16.07 20.68
CA SER A 149 -16.81 -15.89 22.08
C SER A 149 -18.32 -15.69 22.25
N ALA A 150 -19.10 -16.73 22.05
CA ALA A 150 -20.45 -16.79 22.58
C ALA A 150 -20.86 -18.23 22.80
N ALA A 151 -20.44 -18.78 23.91
CA ALA A 151 -21.16 -19.87 24.56
C ALA A 151 -21.87 -19.31 25.78
N GLN A 152 -23.22 -19.38 25.75
CA GLN A 152 -24.17 -19.27 26.86
C GLN A 152 -24.32 -17.93 27.61
N ALA A 153 -25.37 -17.22 27.31
CA ALA A 153 -26.33 -16.75 28.34
C ALA A 153 -27.66 -16.34 27.71
N ASP A 154 -28.70 -16.97 28.17
CA ASP A 154 -30.13 -16.72 28.02
C ASP A 154 -30.50 -15.32 28.53
N ALA A 155 -31.16 -14.47 27.72
CA ALA A 155 -32.09 -13.42 28.19
C ALA A 155 -32.68 -12.57 27.04
N ALA A 156 -33.95 -12.62 26.90
CA ALA A 156 -35.03 -11.66 26.60
C ALA A 156 -34.82 -10.39 25.73
N PRO A 157 -35.87 -9.90 25.03
CA PRO A 157 -35.84 -9.03 23.85
C PRO A 157 -35.93 -7.53 24.25
N ALA A 158 -34.77 -6.87 24.36
CA ALA A 158 -34.74 -5.41 24.57
C ALA A 158 -33.92 -4.65 23.48
N ASP A 159 -33.33 -5.34 22.49
CA ASP A 159 -32.31 -4.72 21.60
C ASP A 159 -32.85 -4.21 20.25
N LYS A 160 -34.13 -4.44 19.93
CA LYS A 160 -34.67 -4.01 18.63
C LYS A 160 -35.00 -2.51 18.59
N ALA A 161 -35.43 -1.95 19.71
CA ALA A 161 -35.83 -0.54 19.81
C ALA A 161 -34.62 0.43 19.78
N ALA A 162 -33.45 0.01 20.29
CA ALA A 162 -32.24 0.82 20.30
C ALA A 162 -31.58 0.84 18.91
N ALA A 163 -31.66 -0.22 18.14
CA ALA A 163 -31.13 -0.31 16.78
C ALA A 163 -31.95 0.55 15.78
N ASP A 164 -33.27 0.61 15.93
CA ASP A 164 -34.15 1.43 15.09
C ASP A 164 -33.95 2.93 15.36
N ALA A 165 -33.75 3.34 16.61
CA ALA A 165 -33.51 4.73 16.97
C ALA A 165 -32.15 5.28 16.45
N ALA A 166 -31.10 4.47 16.50
CA ALA A 166 -29.76 4.84 15.97
C ALA A 166 -29.76 4.92 14.43
N LEU A 167 -30.65 4.19 13.78
CA LEU A 167 -30.80 4.20 12.33
C LEU A 167 -31.58 5.45 11.86
N GLU A 168 -32.58 5.87 12.58
CA GLU A 168 -33.35 7.08 12.28
C GLU A 168 -32.49 8.35 12.46
N GLU A 169 -31.64 8.39 13.48
CA GLU A 169 -30.72 9.51 13.70
C GLU A 169 -29.69 9.65 12.55
N LYS A 170 -29.19 8.54 12.01
CA LYS A 170 -28.31 8.54 10.82
C LYS A 170 -29.01 8.97 9.53
N LEU A 171 -30.28 8.65 9.39
CA LEU A 171 -31.10 9.04 8.23
C LEU A 171 -31.50 10.52 8.28
N ALA A 172 -31.60 11.13 9.46
CA ALA A 172 -31.88 12.56 9.61
C ALA A 172 -30.75 13.49 9.20
N GLY A 173 -29.51 12.98 9.18
CA GLY A 173 -28.31 13.74 8.76
C GLY A 173 -27.92 13.59 7.28
N MET A 174 -28.69 12.84 6.48
CA MET A 174 -28.37 12.58 5.07
C MET A 174 -29.31 13.35 4.11
N ASP A 175 -28.83 13.55 2.87
CA ASP A 175 -29.61 14.12 1.77
C ASP A 175 -30.96 13.38 1.59
N PRO A 176 -32.10 14.11 1.46
CA PRO A 176 -33.43 13.50 1.48
C PRO A 176 -33.69 12.47 0.38
N GLU A 177 -33.04 12.64 -0.78
CA GLU A 177 -33.16 11.70 -1.90
C GLU A 177 -32.43 10.37 -1.64
N LYS A 178 -31.28 10.43 -0.95
CA LYS A 178 -30.51 9.24 -0.55
C LYS A 178 -31.18 8.50 0.61
N ALA A 179 -31.74 9.22 1.54
CA ALA A 179 -32.50 8.65 2.67
C ALA A 179 -33.75 7.90 2.19
N ALA A 180 -34.49 8.43 1.20
CA ALA A 180 -35.64 7.77 0.60
C ALA A 180 -35.26 6.47 -0.14
N LYS A 181 -34.17 6.45 -0.89
CA LYS A 181 -33.67 5.25 -1.58
C LYS A 181 -33.23 4.16 -0.60
N LEU A 182 -32.63 4.55 0.52
CA LEU A 182 -32.18 3.60 1.55
C LEU A 182 -33.37 2.97 2.30
N ARG A 183 -34.40 3.77 2.63
CA ARG A 183 -35.66 3.26 3.25
C ARG A 183 -36.35 2.28 2.33
N ALA A 184 -36.48 2.58 1.04
CA ALA A 184 -37.10 1.67 0.07
C ALA A 184 -36.33 0.35 -0.10
N ALA A 185 -35.00 0.39 -0.04
CA ALA A 185 -34.14 -0.80 -0.13
C ALA A 185 -34.28 -1.70 1.13
N MET A 186 -34.39 -1.08 2.31
CA MET A 186 -34.57 -1.82 3.57
C MET A 186 -35.95 -2.46 3.66
N GLU A 187 -36.99 -1.77 3.23
CA GLU A 187 -38.34 -2.30 3.18
C GLU A 187 -38.50 -3.47 2.21
N ALA A 188 -37.82 -3.38 1.04
CA ALA A 188 -37.75 -4.48 0.09
C ALA A 188 -36.98 -5.70 0.62
N LYS A 189 -35.95 -5.49 1.43
CA LYS A 189 -35.19 -6.56 2.10
C LYS A 189 -36.01 -7.24 3.19
N ALA A 190 -36.70 -6.47 4.04
CA ALA A 190 -37.56 -6.98 5.08
C ALA A 190 -38.74 -7.81 4.52
N LYS A 191 -39.32 -7.37 3.39
CA LYS A 191 -40.35 -8.16 2.68
C LYS A 191 -39.84 -9.48 2.11
N ARG A 192 -38.58 -9.52 1.64
CA ARG A 192 -37.94 -10.76 1.14
C ARG A 192 -37.64 -11.73 2.28
N GLU A 193 -37.19 -11.26 3.41
CA GLU A 193 -36.89 -12.08 4.58
C GLU A 193 -38.17 -12.64 5.20
N ALA A 194 -39.23 -11.85 5.27
CA ALA A 194 -40.56 -12.31 5.73
C ALA A 194 -41.19 -13.36 4.79
N ALA A 195 -40.97 -13.25 3.48
CA ALA A 195 -41.41 -14.25 2.50
C ALA A 195 -40.63 -15.57 2.56
N GLN A 196 -39.35 -15.51 2.94
CA GLN A 196 -38.52 -16.72 3.12
C GLN A 196 -38.82 -17.47 4.40
N THR A 197 -39.24 -16.80 5.48
CA THR A 197 -39.65 -17.43 6.73
C THR A 197 -41.03 -18.07 6.63
N ALA A 198 -41.96 -17.47 5.87
CA ALA A 198 -43.30 -18.04 5.65
C ALA A 198 -43.32 -19.31 4.75
N GLY A 199 -42.25 -19.50 3.91
CA GLY A 199 -42.13 -20.68 3.04
C GLY A 199 -41.51 -21.93 3.73
N LYS A 200 -41.08 -21.83 4.97
CA LYS A 200 -40.39 -22.91 5.70
C LYS A 200 -41.22 -23.64 6.75
N GLU A 201 -42.46 -23.18 6.99
CA GLU A 201 -43.41 -23.81 7.92
C GLU A 201 -44.47 -24.66 7.23
N GLY A 202 -44.28 -25.03 5.97
CA GLY A 202 -45.26 -25.75 5.16
C GLY A 202 -44.77 -27.07 4.52
N GLU A 203 -43.74 -27.76 5.10
CA GLU A 203 -43.37 -29.12 4.68
C GLU A 203 -43.07 -30.02 5.87
#